data_1bd3240caef27ab896fa7ae4f99522cf
#
_entry.id   1bd3240caef27ab896fa7ae4f99522cf
#
_cell.length_a   1.000
_cell.length_b   1.000
_cell.length_c   1.000
_cell.angle_alpha   90.00
_cell.angle_beta   90.00
_cell.angle_gamma   90.00
#
_symmetry.space_group_name_H-M   'P 1'
#
loop_
_entity.id
_entity.type
_entity.pdbx_description
1 polymer ?
#
loop_
_entity_poly.entity_id
_entity_poly.type
_entity_poly.pdbx_seq_one_letter_code
_entity_poly.pdbx_strand_id
1 'polypeptide(L)'
;AVGVELIIKKPLESMMTNIRGSEVVLEMAYRYRKKVLITSTSEVYGKNIHGPLREDTDRVLGSPLKTRWSYSTSKAVDEILAYVYWKEKGVPTVIVRLFNTVGPRQSGAYGMVIPRFVEQALKGEDLTVYGTGNASRCCLYVKDVVEAIIRLMGEPSAVGSVFNLGSQEEISIRGLAEK
;
A
#
# COMPACT_ATOMS: atom_id res chain seq x y z
N ALA A 1 9.37 4.46 0.46
CA ALA A 1 10.09 3.18 0.54
C ALA A 1 9.12 2.07 0.92
N VAL A 2 9.19 0.92 0.26
CA VAL A 2 8.28 -0.23 0.44
C VAL A 2 9.08 -1.54 0.29
N GLY A 3 8.56 -2.60 0.88
CA GLY A 3 9.13 -3.95 0.82
C GLY A 3 9.46 -4.49 2.21
N VAL A 4 8.97 -5.71 2.51
CA VAL A 4 9.07 -6.30 3.85
C VAL A 4 10.52 -6.39 4.33
N GLU A 5 11.43 -6.79 3.45
CA GLU A 5 12.85 -6.92 3.78
C GLU A 5 13.49 -5.57 4.12
N LEU A 6 13.21 -4.53 3.35
CA LEU A 6 13.70 -3.17 3.60
C LEU A 6 13.16 -2.62 4.92
N ILE A 7 11.86 -2.80 5.16
CA ILE A 7 11.17 -2.32 6.37
C ILE A 7 11.77 -2.98 7.64
N ILE A 8 12.12 -4.26 7.56
CA ILE A 8 12.70 -4.99 8.70
C ILE A 8 14.18 -4.66 8.90
N LYS A 9 14.97 -4.63 7.81
CA LYS A 9 16.42 -4.42 7.89
C LYS A 9 16.82 -2.95 8.08
N LYS A 10 16.01 -2.01 7.53
CA LYS A 10 16.31 -0.57 7.55
C LYS A 10 15.07 0.27 7.90
N PRO A 11 14.45 0.05 9.07
CA PRO A 11 13.19 0.72 9.43
C PRO A 11 13.31 2.24 9.49
N LEU A 12 14.43 2.78 9.99
CA LEU A 12 14.66 4.22 10.07
C LEU A 12 14.71 4.86 8.66
N GLU A 13 15.47 4.28 7.74
CA GLU A 13 15.58 4.76 6.36
C GLU A 13 14.21 4.75 5.67
N SER A 14 13.47 3.65 5.82
CA SER A 14 12.13 3.49 5.25
C SER A 14 11.15 4.55 5.78
N MET A 15 11.10 4.75 7.10
CA MET A 15 10.22 5.75 7.72
C MET A 15 10.57 7.17 7.28
N MET A 16 11.85 7.55 7.36
CA MET A 16 12.26 8.91 7.04
C MET A 16 12.09 9.24 5.56
N THR A 17 12.32 8.27 4.67
CA THR A 17 12.06 8.45 3.23
C THR A 17 10.59 8.72 2.95
N ASN A 18 9.68 7.97 3.58
CA ASN A 18 8.25 8.15 3.38
C ASN A 18 7.79 9.50 3.94
N ILE A 19 8.05 9.78 5.22
CA ILE A 19 7.54 10.97 5.90
C ILE A 19 8.10 12.27 5.29
N ARG A 20 9.44 12.35 5.15
CA ARG A 20 10.07 13.54 4.56
C ARG A 20 9.71 13.73 3.09
N GLY A 21 9.60 12.62 2.33
CA GLY A 21 9.18 12.67 0.95
C GLY A 21 7.78 13.25 0.80
N SER A 22 6.84 12.79 1.61
CA SER A 22 5.47 13.29 1.62
C SER A 22 5.39 14.75 2.07
N GLU A 23 6.15 15.14 3.10
CA GLU A 23 6.26 16.54 3.57
C GLU A 23 6.70 17.47 2.45
N VAL A 24 7.82 17.16 1.78
CA VAL A 24 8.35 17.97 0.67
C VAL A 24 7.36 18.06 -0.49
N VAL A 25 6.73 16.95 -0.87
CA VAL A 25 5.75 16.94 -1.97
C VAL A 25 4.53 17.80 -1.62
N LEU A 26 4.00 17.70 -0.40
CA LEU A 26 2.85 18.49 0.04
C LEU A 26 3.18 19.98 0.14
N GLU A 27 4.37 20.34 0.62
CA GLU A 27 4.83 21.71 0.63
C GLU A 27 4.94 22.30 -0.79
N MET A 28 5.50 21.55 -1.72
CA MET A 28 5.56 21.96 -3.13
C MET A 28 4.17 22.04 -3.76
N ALA A 29 3.28 21.10 -3.47
CA ALA A 29 1.89 21.15 -3.92
C ALA A 29 1.16 22.40 -3.42
N TYR A 30 1.36 22.77 -2.16
CA TYR A 30 0.85 24.00 -1.59
C TYR A 30 1.42 25.24 -2.30
N ARG A 31 2.75 25.32 -2.42
CA ARG A 31 3.45 26.47 -3.03
C ARG A 31 3.03 26.71 -4.49
N TYR A 32 2.87 25.62 -5.25
CA TYR A 32 2.55 25.69 -6.68
C TYR A 32 1.06 25.44 -6.99
N ARG A 33 0.20 25.34 -5.98
CA ARG A 33 -1.25 25.12 -6.09
C ARG A 33 -1.58 23.91 -6.97
N LYS A 34 -0.92 22.78 -6.74
CA LYS A 34 -1.11 21.54 -7.52
C LYS A 34 -1.89 20.49 -6.75
N LYS A 35 -2.77 19.79 -7.45
CA LYS A 35 -3.40 18.58 -6.92
C LYS A 35 -2.33 17.50 -6.74
N VAL A 36 -2.42 16.75 -5.63
CA VAL A 36 -1.51 15.66 -5.33
C VAL A 36 -2.27 14.44 -4.88
N LEU A 37 -1.84 13.26 -5.35
CA LEU A 37 -2.34 11.98 -4.87
C LEU A 37 -1.23 11.31 -4.05
N ILE A 38 -1.58 10.93 -2.81
CA ILE A 38 -0.70 10.19 -1.91
C ILE A 38 -1.06 8.72 -1.95
N THR A 39 -0.10 7.89 -2.34
CA THR A 39 -0.26 6.44 -2.27
C THR A 39 0.01 5.95 -0.85
N SER A 40 -1.01 5.40 -0.22
CA SER A 40 -0.96 4.69 1.05
C SER A 40 -1.06 3.18 0.83
N THR A 41 -1.43 2.44 1.84
CA THR A 41 -1.42 0.97 1.83
C THR A 41 -2.52 0.40 2.72
N SER A 42 -3.04 -0.78 2.39
CA SER A 42 -3.93 -1.54 3.27
C SER A 42 -3.27 -1.91 4.61
N GLU A 43 -1.94 -1.88 4.71
CA GLU A 43 -1.24 -2.13 5.98
C GLU A 43 -1.55 -1.10 7.07
N VAL A 44 -2.12 0.06 6.74
CA VAL A 44 -2.56 1.04 7.75
C VAL A 44 -3.63 0.48 8.68
N TYR A 45 -4.44 -0.47 8.23
CA TYR A 45 -5.44 -1.14 9.06
C TYR A 45 -4.84 -2.08 10.11
N GLY A 46 -3.61 -2.54 9.88
CA GLY A 46 -2.85 -3.35 10.83
C GLY A 46 -3.41 -4.76 11.01
N LYS A 47 -3.80 -5.11 12.23
CA LYS A 47 -4.32 -6.43 12.62
C LYS A 47 -5.85 -6.53 12.55
N ASN A 48 -6.51 -5.59 11.91
CA ASN A 48 -7.96 -5.64 11.81
C ASN A 48 -8.38 -6.86 10.99
N ILE A 49 -9.19 -7.73 11.60
CA ILE A 49 -9.67 -9.00 11.03
C ILE A 49 -11.19 -9.04 10.92
N HIS A 50 -11.88 -7.94 11.24
CA HIS A 50 -13.34 -7.90 11.27
C HIS A 50 -13.91 -7.39 9.95
N GLY A 51 -14.36 -8.31 9.11
CA GLY A 51 -15.09 -8.02 7.86
C GLY A 51 -14.26 -7.32 6.78
N PRO A 52 -14.94 -6.84 5.75
CA PRO A 52 -14.29 -6.07 4.70
C PRO A 52 -13.76 -4.74 5.24
N LEU A 53 -12.52 -4.40 4.92
CA LEU A 53 -11.88 -3.15 5.33
C LEU A 53 -12.50 -1.97 4.55
N ARG A 54 -13.00 -1.00 5.28
CA ARG A 54 -13.57 0.25 4.75
C ARG A 54 -12.63 1.41 5.05
N GLU A 55 -12.78 2.52 4.35
CA GLU A 55 -11.93 3.70 4.51
C GLU A 55 -12.03 4.33 5.91
N ASP A 56 -13.17 4.19 6.56
CA ASP A 56 -13.47 4.63 7.93
C ASP A 56 -13.14 3.60 9.02
N THR A 57 -12.59 2.42 8.64
CA THR A 57 -12.23 1.37 9.60
C THR A 57 -11.05 1.79 10.46
N ASP A 58 -11.17 1.55 11.77
CA ASP A 58 -10.12 1.82 12.76
C ASP A 58 -8.83 1.05 12.47
N ARG A 59 -7.72 1.62 12.90
CA ARG A 59 -6.39 1.02 12.83
C ARG A 59 -6.12 0.21 14.08
N VAL A 60 -5.77 -1.07 13.93
CA VAL A 60 -5.41 -1.95 15.04
C VAL A 60 -3.94 -2.37 14.90
N LEU A 61 -3.04 -1.69 15.59
CA LEU A 61 -1.60 -1.96 15.53
C LEU A 61 -1.09 -2.69 16.79
N GLY A 62 0.11 -3.22 16.69
CA GLY A 62 0.84 -3.74 17.84
C GLY A 62 1.70 -2.67 18.53
N SER A 63 2.54 -3.11 19.49
CA SER A 63 3.49 -2.24 20.18
C SER A 63 4.36 -1.44 19.19
N PRO A 64 4.57 -0.14 19.40
CA PRO A 64 5.43 0.71 18.56
C PRO A 64 6.89 0.25 18.57
N LEU A 65 7.32 -0.53 19.56
CA LEU A 65 8.67 -1.10 19.64
C LEU A 65 8.89 -2.26 18.65
N LYS A 66 7.82 -2.76 18.03
CA LYS A 66 7.91 -3.76 16.96
C LYS A 66 8.07 -3.06 15.61
N THR A 67 9.28 -3.06 15.09
CA THR A 67 9.64 -2.39 13.81
C THR A 67 8.78 -2.79 12.62
N ARG A 68 8.11 -3.96 12.67
CA ARG A 68 7.13 -4.39 11.66
C ARG A 68 6.05 -3.33 11.39
N TRP A 69 5.70 -2.51 12.39
CA TRP A 69 4.66 -1.50 12.27
C TRP A 69 5.17 -0.15 11.76
N SER A 70 6.48 0.01 11.57
CA SER A 70 7.09 1.28 11.15
C SER A 70 6.54 1.76 9.81
N TYR A 71 6.41 0.86 8.84
CA TYR A 71 5.87 1.17 7.52
C TYR A 71 4.40 1.62 7.58
N SER A 72 3.55 0.82 8.22
CA SER A 72 2.14 1.17 8.43
C SER A 72 1.99 2.54 9.11
N THR A 73 2.83 2.80 10.10
CA THR A 73 2.81 4.07 10.85
C THR A 73 3.30 5.23 9.95
N SER A 74 4.38 5.06 9.20
CA SER A 74 4.85 6.12 8.29
C SER A 74 3.81 6.45 7.22
N LYS A 75 3.14 5.45 6.66
CA LYS A 75 2.08 5.68 5.67
C LYS A 75 0.84 6.35 6.28
N ALA A 76 0.52 6.04 7.53
CA ALA A 76 -0.54 6.78 8.23
C ALA A 76 -0.17 8.23 8.53
N VAL A 77 1.10 8.51 8.82
CA VAL A 77 1.57 9.90 8.92
C VAL A 77 1.43 10.62 7.58
N ASP A 78 1.77 9.96 6.47
CA ASP A 78 1.56 10.52 5.12
C ASP A 78 0.08 10.87 4.85
N GLU A 79 -0.86 9.98 5.26
CA GLU A 79 -2.31 10.25 5.14
C GLU A 79 -2.74 11.45 5.99
N ILE A 80 -2.29 11.50 7.25
CA ILE A 80 -2.61 12.60 8.17
C ILE A 80 -2.07 13.93 7.61
N LEU A 81 -0.83 13.96 7.15
CA LEU A 81 -0.25 15.14 6.52
C LEU A 81 -1.07 15.58 5.30
N ALA A 82 -1.41 14.67 4.39
CA ALA A 82 -2.21 14.98 3.21
C ALA A 82 -3.58 15.55 3.59
N TYR A 83 -4.26 14.95 4.57
CA TYR A 83 -5.56 15.40 5.06
C TYR A 83 -5.49 16.79 5.70
N VAL A 84 -4.48 17.05 6.54
CA VAL A 84 -4.30 18.34 7.23
C VAL A 84 -3.90 19.44 6.25
N TYR A 85 -3.03 19.16 5.26
CA TYR A 85 -2.70 20.09 4.19
C TYR A 85 -3.93 20.47 3.35
N TRP A 86 -4.82 19.51 3.08
CA TRP A 86 -6.09 19.82 2.44
C TRP A 86 -6.95 20.73 3.32
N LYS A 87 -7.14 20.35 4.59
CA LYS A 87 -8.08 21.02 5.48
C LYS A 87 -7.63 22.42 5.91
N GLU A 88 -6.35 22.62 6.17
CA GLU A 88 -5.80 23.87 6.70
C GLU A 88 -5.17 24.77 5.63
N LYS A 89 -4.61 24.18 4.58
CA LYS A 89 -3.88 24.88 3.52
C LYS A 89 -4.61 24.89 2.19
N GLY A 90 -5.73 24.19 2.05
CA GLY A 90 -6.49 24.11 0.82
C GLY A 90 -5.77 23.35 -0.31
N VAL A 91 -4.76 22.52 0.00
CA VAL A 91 -4.09 21.69 -1.01
C VAL A 91 -5.05 20.60 -1.47
N PRO A 92 -5.37 20.48 -2.77
CA PRO A 92 -6.27 19.46 -3.26
C PRO A 92 -5.59 18.08 -3.24
N THR A 93 -5.73 17.36 -2.11
CA THR A 93 -5.15 16.03 -1.92
C THR A 93 -6.16 14.93 -2.17
N VAL A 94 -5.69 13.79 -2.68
CA VAL A 94 -6.40 12.51 -2.77
C VAL A 94 -5.52 11.44 -2.15
N ILE A 95 -6.10 10.55 -1.34
CA ILE A 95 -5.37 9.46 -0.70
C ILE A 95 -5.88 8.14 -1.26
N VAL A 96 -4.97 7.23 -1.64
CA VAL A 96 -5.32 5.88 -2.09
C VAL A 96 -4.58 4.85 -1.27
N ARG A 97 -5.31 3.91 -0.66
CA ARG A 97 -4.78 2.76 0.06
C ARG A 97 -4.71 1.58 -0.90
N LEU A 98 -3.49 1.31 -1.38
CA LEU A 98 -3.26 0.18 -2.28
C LEU A 98 -3.29 -1.13 -1.50
N PHE A 99 -4.06 -2.08 -1.97
CA PHE A 99 -4.00 -3.48 -1.56
C PHE A 99 -2.94 -4.21 -2.39
N ASN A 100 -2.90 -5.57 -2.35
CA ASN A 100 -1.86 -6.31 -3.04
C ASN A 100 -1.96 -6.10 -4.56
N THR A 101 -1.22 -5.14 -5.07
CA THR A 101 -1.13 -4.84 -6.48
C THR A 101 -0.14 -5.79 -7.15
N VAL A 102 -0.54 -6.40 -8.25
CA VAL A 102 0.24 -7.39 -8.99
C VAL A 102 0.24 -7.10 -10.48
N GLY A 103 1.27 -7.53 -11.19
CA GLY A 103 1.33 -7.38 -12.64
C GLY A 103 2.72 -7.54 -13.23
N PRO A 104 2.83 -7.38 -14.55
CA PRO A 104 4.10 -7.51 -15.26
C PRO A 104 5.19 -6.58 -14.69
N ARG A 105 6.43 -7.05 -14.71
CA ARG A 105 7.63 -6.33 -14.22
C ARG A 105 7.65 -6.09 -12.70
N GLN A 106 6.78 -6.76 -11.95
CA GLN A 106 6.87 -6.75 -10.49
C GLN A 106 8.18 -7.41 -10.05
N SER A 107 8.98 -6.71 -9.24
CA SER A 107 10.25 -7.25 -8.73
C SER A 107 10.01 -8.28 -7.64
N GLY A 108 10.67 -9.44 -7.75
CA GLY A 108 10.74 -10.47 -6.70
C GLY A 108 11.70 -10.13 -5.55
N ALA A 109 12.55 -9.09 -5.69
CA ALA A 109 13.62 -8.75 -4.76
C ALA A 109 13.18 -8.46 -3.31
N TYR A 110 11.89 -8.24 -3.08
CA TYR A 110 11.35 -7.87 -1.78
C TYR A 110 10.48 -8.95 -1.13
N GLY A 111 10.59 -10.21 -1.59
CA GLY A 111 9.94 -11.36 -0.96
C GLY A 111 8.44 -11.48 -1.24
N MET A 112 7.96 -10.90 -2.34
CA MET A 112 6.55 -11.02 -2.74
C MET A 112 6.26 -12.39 -3.35
N VAL A 113 5.14 -13.00 -2.97
CA VAL A 113 4.82 -14.40 -3.32
C VAL A 113 4.65 -14.62 -4.83
N ILE A 114 3.90 -13.76 -5.52
CA ILE A 114 3.61 -13.94 -6.96
C ILE A 114 4.87 -13.89 -7.81
N PRO A 115 5.73 -12.86 -7.75
CA PRO A 115 6.97 -12.85 -8.52
C PRO A 115 7.88 -14.03 -8.23
N ARG A 116 7.93 -14.49 -6.96
CA ARG A 116 8.72 -15.67 -6.58
C ARG A 116 8.16 -16.94 -7.21
N PHE A 117 6.86 -17.17 -7.18
CA PHE A 117 6.23 -18.32 -7.80
C PHE A 117 6.46 -18.32 -9.32
N VAL A 118 6.30 -17.18 -9.97
CA VAL A 118 6.59 -17.04 -11.40
C VAL A 118 8.06 -17.37 -11.72
N GLU A 119 9.00 -16.87 -10.93
CA GLU A 119 10.42 -17.15 -11.11
C GLU A 119 10.73 -18.65 -10.93
N GLN A 120 10.20 -19.27 -9.87
CA GLN A 120 10.36 -20.69 -9.60
C GLN A 120 9.76 -21.54 -10.73
N ALA A 121 8.54 -21.24 -11.15
CA ALA A 121 7.88 -21.96 -12.24
C ALA A 121 8.66 -21.85 -13.56
N LEU A 122 9.17 -20.66 -13.90
CA LEU A 122 9.99 -20.47 -15.11
C LEU A 122 11.32 -21.23 -15.09
N LYS A 123 11.86 -21.48 -13.89
CA LYS A 123 13.08 -22.28 -13.69
C LYS A 123 12.82 -23.78 -13.58
N GLY A 124 11.55 -24.22 -13.54
CA GLY A 124 11.17 -25.62 -13.28
C GLY A 124 11.46 -26.04 -11.83
N GLU A 125 11.53 -25.09 -10.90
CA GLU A 125 11.73 -25.32 -9.47
C GLU A 125 10.39 -25.53 -8.76
N ASP A 126 10.41 -26.26 -7.63
CA ASP A 126 9.25 -26.41 -6.77
C ASP A 126 8.81 -25.08 -6.16
N LEU A 127 7.49 -24.83 -6.14
CA LEU A 127 6.94 -23.61 -5.56
C LEU A 127 7.03 -23.63 -4.03
N THR A 128 7.71 -22.68 -3.44
CA THR A 128 7.91 -22.60 -1.99
C THR A 128 6.70 -21.95 -1.31
N VAL A 129 5.83 -22.77 -0.70
CA VAL A 129 4.71 -22.33 0.13
C VAL A 129 5.15 -22.29 1.59
N TYR A 130 5.13 -21.10 2.22
CA TYR A 130 5.45 -20.95 3.63
C TYR A 130 4.27 -21.30 4.54
N GLY A 131 4.55 -22.05 5.63
CA GLY A 131 3.55 -22.47 6.59
C GLY A 131 2.52 -23.44 5.97
N THR A 132 1.25 -23.26 6.32
CA THR A 132 0.16 -24.10 5.80
C THR A 132 -0.34 -23.71 4.42
N GLY A 133 0.04 -22.55 3.91
CA GLY A 133 -0.50 -21.99 2.67
C GLY A 133 -1.94 -21.47 2.75
N ASN A 134 -2.56 -21.51 3.94
CA ASN A 134 -3.95 -21.07 4.13
C ASN A 134 -4.12 -19.56 4.21
N ALA A 135 -3.02 -18.79 4.36
CA ALA A 135 -3.09 -17.34 4.32
C ALA A 135 -3.61 -16.89 2.96
N SER A 136 -4.62 -16.02 2.96
CA SER A 136 -5.27 -15.53 1.74
C SER A 136 -4.88 -14.09 1.41
N ARG A 137 -5.08 -13.73 0.16
CA ARG A 137 -4.83 -12.39 -0.38
C ARG A 137 -5.88 -12.04 -1.42
N CYS A 138 -6.25 -10.75 -1.43
CA CYS A 138 -6.97 -10.16 -2.55
C CYS A 138 -5.97 -9.43 -3.44
N CYS A 139 -5.84 -9.83 -4.69
CA CYS A 139 -4.87 -9.24 -5.63
C CYS A 139 -5.60 -8.38 -6.65
N LEU A 140 -5.09 -7.18 -6.92
CA LEU A 140 -5.60 -6.27 -7.94
C LEU A 140 -4.56 -6.07 -9.05
N TYR A 141 -5.01 -6.14 -10.29
CA TYR A 141 -4.11 -5.97 -11.43
C TYR A 141 -3.61 -4.52 -11.54
N VAL A 142 -2.32 -4.36 -11.82
CA VAL A 142 -1.68 -3.04 -11.83
C VAL A 142 -2.29 -2.05 -12.82
N LYS A 143 -2.82 -2.51 -13.96
CA LYS A 143 -3.48 -1.61 -14.92
C LYS A 143 -4.77 -1.03 -14.37
N ASP A 144 -5.54 -1.83 -13.63
CA ASP A 144 -6.77 -1.35 -12.98
C ASP A 144 -6.46 -0.31 -11.90
N VAL A 145 -5.36 -0.53 -11.15
CA VAL A 145 -4.85 0.47 -10.19
C VAL A 145 -4.48 1.77 -10.89
N VAL A 146 -3.75 1.70 -12.00
CA VAL A 146 -3.33 2.88 -12.77
C VAL A 146 -4.54 3.63 -13.32
N GLU A 147 -5.52 2.91 -13.88
CA GLU A 147 -6.75 3.52 -14.38
C GLU A 147 -7.53 4.24 -13.27
N ALA A 148 -7.68 3.59 -12.11
CA ALA A 148 -8.33 4.18 -10.94
C ALA A 148 -7.59 5.45 -10.46
N ILE A 149 -6.26 5.44 -10.40
CA ILE A 149 -5.45 6.60 -10.04
C ILE A 149 -5.67 7.77 -11.03
N ILE A 150 -5.66 7.48 -12.32
CA ILE A 150 -5.89 8.51 -13.36
C ILE A 150 -7.29 9.12 -13.22
N ARG A 151 -8.32 8.29 -13.02
CA ARG A 151 -9.70 8.75 -12.79
C ARG A 151 -9.80 9.62 -11.55
N LEU A 152 -9.24 9.19 -10.42
CA LEU A 152 -9.25 9.95 -9.16
C LEU A 152 -8.51 11.29 -9.28
N MET A 153 -7.42 11.34 -10.05
CA MET A 153 -6.73 12.60 -10.31
C MET A 153 -7.55 13.58 -11.17
N GLY A 154 -8.37 13.06 -12.09
CA GLY A 154 -9.29 13.87 -12.90
C GLY A 154 -10.58 14.27 -12.18
N GLU A 155 -10.96 13.59 -11.09
CA GLU A 155 -12.24 13.76 -10.41
C GLU A 155 -12.18 14.84 -9.31
N PRO A 156 -12.90 15.97 -9.44
CA PRO A 156 -12.91 17.01 -8.41
C PRO A 156 -13.48 16.56 -7.07
N SER A 157 -14.52 15.70 -7.09
CA SER A 157 -15.18 15.20 -5.87
C SER A 157 -14.31 14.25 -5.05
N ALA A 158 -13.21 13.75 -5.62
CA ALA A 158 -12.24 12.91 -4.90
C ALA A 158 -11.33 13.70 -3.94
N VAL A 159 -11.30 15.03 -4.07
CA VAL A 159 -10.43 15.87 -3.24
C VAL A 159 -10.82 15.79 -1.76
N GLY A 160 -9.84 15.62 -0.90
CA GLY A 160 -10.02 15.48 0.55
C GLY A 160 -10.49 14.11 1.01
N SER A 161 -10.57 13.15 0.09
CA SER A 161 -11.09 11.79 0.38
C SER A 161 -10.00 10.73 0.32
N VAL A 162 -10.30 9.60 0.97
CA VAL A 162 -9.48 8.38 0.98
C VAL A 162 -10.23 7.30 0.19
N PHE A 163 -9.51 6.49 -0.57
CA PHE A 163 -10.07 5.39 -1.35
C PHE A 163 -9.26 4.11 -1.17
N ASN A 164 -9.94 3.00 -0.93
CA ASN A 164 -9.34 1.67 -1.01
C ASN A 164 -9.27 1.21 -2.47
N LEU A 165 -8.08 0.84 -2.95
CA LEU A 165 -7.91 0.21 -4.25
C LEU A 165 -7.50 -1.25 -4.07
N GLY A 166 -8.47 -2.16 -4.15
CA GLY A 166 -8.31 -3.59 -3.93
C GLY A 166 -9.36 -4.41 -4.67
N SER A 167 -9.16 -5.73 -4.72
CA SER A 167 -10.14 -6.69 -5.19
C SER A 167 -10.90 -7.30 -4.01
N GLN A 168 -12.10 -7.79 -4.24
CA GLN A 168 -12.87 -8.59 -3.29
C GLN A 168 -12.65 -10.11 -3.50
N GLU A 169 -11.96 -10.50 -4.57
CA GLU A 169 -11.65 -11.89 -4.83
C GLU A 169 -10.47 -12.33 -3.98
N GLU A 170 -10.75 -13.27 -3.08
CA GLU A 170 -9.79 -13.83 -2.16
C GLU A 170 -9.22 -15.13 -2.70
N ILE A 171 -7.89 -15.28 -2.66
CA ILE A 171 -7.21 -16.52 -3.01
C ILE A 171 -6.22 -16.93 -1.92
N SER A 172 -6.21 -18.18 -1.51
CA SER A 172 -5.19 -18.71 -0.61
C SER A 172 -3.83 -18.83 -1.31
N ILE A 173 -2.73 -18.77 -0.54
CA ILE A 173 -1.38 -18.96 -1.11
C ILE A 173 -1.25 -20.35 -1.74
N ARG A 174 -1.88 -21.38 -1.15
CA ARG A 174 -1.94 -22.72 -1.74
C ARG A 174 -2.71 -22.70 -3.07
N GLY A 175 -3.91 -22.15 -3.10
CA GLY A 175 -4.71 -22.05 -4.32
C GLY A 175 -4.04 -21.19 -5.41
N LEU A 176 -3.21 -20.22 -5.01
CA LEU A 176 -2.39 -19.47 -5.96
C LEU A 176 -1.25 -20.32 -6.56
N ALA A 177 -0.66 -21.22 -5.78
CA ALA A 177 0.39 -22.11 -6.27
C ALA A 177 -0.16 -23.22 -7.19
N GLU A 178 -1.42 -23.60 -7.02
CA GLU A 178 -2.11 -24.61 -7.84
C GLU A 178 -2.58 -24.07 -9.20
N LYS A 179 -2.68 -22.75 -9.38
CA LYS A 179 -3.01 -22.07 -10.63
C LYS A 179 -1.79 -21.87 -11.52
#